data_a78807ac50f58507abc3788e75dc75b8
#
_entry.id   a78807ac50f58507abc3788e75dc75b8
#
_cell.length_a   1.000
_cell.length_b   1.000
_cell.length_c   1.000
_cell.angle_alpha   90.00
_cell.angle_beta   90.00
_cell.angle_gamma   90.00
#
_symmetry.space_group_name_H-M   'P 1'
#
loop_
_entity.id
_entity.type
_entity.pdbx_description
1 polymer ?
#
loop_
_entity_poly.entity_id
_entity_poly.type
_entity_poly.pdbx_seq_one_letter_code
_entity_poly.pdbx_strand_id
1 'polypeptide(L)'
;MKAIALLVMMCLPGLALTTSVLPKPLEEMVREADHIVVAKIVSVDMVDGRGRPVHDREARTGPGLLNRMRLNLDVQEVLSAGKELPSRKLRVPLWSMWHYSLGTMQDDLTGVTGIFLLKGDTYEPVYPAGFQRPLEEKIEVVRLIGARP
;
A
#
# COMPACT_ATOMS: atom_id res chain seq x y z
N MET A 1 -66.36 2.31 8.99
CA MET A 1 -65.27 3.10 8.36
C MET A 1 -63.93 2.56 8.89
N LYS A 2 -63.19 1.85 8.05
CA LYS A 2 -61.90 1.25 8.43
C LYS A 2 -60.78 2.20 8.02
N ALA A 3 -60.07 2.75 9.01
CA ALA A 3 -58.88 3.59 8.79
C ALA A 3 -57.71 2.66 8.51
N ILE A 4 -57.15 2.74 7.29
CA ILE A 4 -55.90 2.07 6.88
C ILE A 4 -54.75 3.01 7.25
N ALA A 5 -53.98 2.66 8.29
CA ALA A 5 -52.76 3.36 8.65
C ALA A 5 -51.66 2.92 7.68
N LEU A 6 -51.22 3.83 6.78
CA LEU A 6 -50.11 3.64 5.85
C LEU A 6 -48.81 3.87 6.60
N LEU A 7 -48.11 2.77 6.95
CA LEU A 7 -46.78 2.80 7.57
C LEU A 7 -45.72 3.09 6.46
N VAL A 8 -45.31 4.35 6.35
CA VAL A 8 -44.23 4.74 5.47
C VAL A 8 -42.89 4.34 6.14
N MET A 9 -42.32 3.22 5.72
CA MET A 9 -41.00 2.76 6.12
C MET A 9 -39.94 3.60 5.42
N MET A 10 -39.40 4.58 6.14
CA MET A 10 -38.36 5.48 5.66
C MET A 10 -37.03 4.71 5.61
N CYS A 11 -36.66 4.18 4.44
CA CYS A 11 -35.32 3.63 4.16
C CYS A 11 -34.30 4.78 4.17
N LEU A 12 -33.61 4.97 5.29
CA LEU A 12 -32.41 5.80 5.34
C LEU A 12 -31.31 5.09 4.53
N PRO A 13 -30.79 5.72 3.45
CA PRO A 13 -29.59 5.19 2.81
C PRO A 13 -28.45 5.30 3.80
N GLY A 14 -27.93 4.17 4.24
CA GLY A 14 -26.70 4.11 5.03
C GLY A 14 -25.57 4.76 4.23
N LEU A 15 -25.05 5.88 4.74
CA LEU A 15 -23.83 6.49 4.23
C LEU A 15 -22.70 5.49 4.45
N ALA A 16 -22.37 4.71 3.43
CA ALA A 16 -21.14 3.93 3.41
C ALA A 16 -19.98 4.93 3.39
N LEU A 17 -19.38 5.15 4.56
CA LEU A 17 -18.12 5.89 4.67
C LEU A 17 -17.03 5.03 4.01
N THR A 18 -16.87 5.17 2.69
CA THR A 18 -15.72 4.63 2.00
C THR A 18 -14.51 5.42 2.44
N THR A 19 -13.57 4.76 3.11
CA THR A 19 -12.28 5.35 3.48
C THR A 19 -11.45 5.48 2.20
N SER A 20 -11.73 6.48 1.38
CA SER A 20 -10.95 6.78 0.19
C SER A 20 -9.82 7.74 0.58
N VAL A 21 -8.59 7.30 0.37
CA VAL A 21 -7.41 8.17 0.48
C VAL A 21 -7.37 9.05 -0.76
N LEU A 22 -7.30 10.38 -0.57
CA LEU A 22 -7.19 11.31 -1.70
C LEU A 22 -5.91 11.02 -2.49
N PRO A 23 -5.96 11.03 -3.83
CA PRO A 23 -4.75 10.87 -4.64
C PRO A 23 -3.72 11.95 -4.31
N LYS A 24 -2.44 11.53 -4.14
CA LYS A 24 -1.32 12.44 -3.94
C LYS A 24 -0.53 12.55 -5.26
N PRO A 25 -0.16 13.78 -5.71
CA PRO A 25 0.62 13.95 -6.93
C PRO A 25 1.96 13.21 -6.88
N LEU A 26 2.37 12.62 -8.02
CA LEU A 26 3.63 11.89 -8.11
C LEU A 26 4.83 12.76 -7.74
N GLU A 27 4.86 14.01 -8.21
CA GLU A 27 5.92 14.98 -7.89
C GLU A 27 6.08 15.17 -6.39
N GLU A 28 4.97 15.29 -5.65
CA GLU A 28 4.98 15.44 -4.21
C GLU A 28 5.51 14.17 -3.53
N MET A 29 5.04 12.99 -3.96
CA MET A 29 5.52 11.71 -3.45
C MET A 29 7.01 11.51 -3.73
N VAL A 30 7.48 11.86 -4.93
CA VAL A 30 8.91 11.80 -5.28
C VAL A 30 9.70 12.73 -4.38
N ARG A 31 9.24 13.96 -4.12
CA ARG A 31 9.92 14.91 -3.24
C ARG A 31 10.03 14.42 -1.80
N GLU A 32 9.03 13.73 -1.29
CA GLU A 32 8.97 13.26 0.10
C GLU A 32 9.63 11.90 0.33
N ALA A 33 9.88 11.12 -0.73
CA ALA A 33 10.48 9.82 -0.61
C ALA A 33 11.97 9.92 -0.26
N ASP A 34 12.41 9.17 0.75
CA ASP A 34 13.81 9.02 1.10
C ASP A 34 14.52 8.00 0.21
N HIS A 35 13.78 6.99 -0.24
CA HIS A 35 14.27 5.91 -1.09
C HIS A 35 13.32 5.69 -2.26
N ILE A 36 13.86 5.67 -3.47
CA ILE A 36 13.12 5.33 -4.69
C ILE A 36 13.89 4.22 -5.39
N VAL A 37 13.25 3.06 -5.50
CA VAL A 37 13.89 1.85 -6.03
C VAL A 37 13.03 1.17 -7.08
N VAL A 38 13.68 0.54 -8.05
CA VAL A 38 13.04 -0.48 -8.89
C VAL A 38 13.25 -1.82 -8.19
N ALA A 39 12.17 -2.52 -7.91
CA ALA A 39 12.23 -3.79 -7.21
C ALA A 39 11.17 -4.78 -7.69
N LYS A 40 11.46 -6.07 -7.50
CA LYS A 40 10.51 -7.16 -7.69
C LYS A 40 9.90 -7.57 -6.36
N ILE A 41 8.59 -7.74 -6.30
CA ILE A 41 7.91 -8.33 -5.15
C ILE A 41 8.17 -9.85 -5.19
N VAL A 42 8.99 -10.34 -4.26
CA VAL A 42 9.31 -11.78 -4.20
C VAL A 42 8.30 -12.58 -3.40
N SER A 43 7.64 -11.94 -2.44
CA SER A 43 6.53 -12.53 -1.69
C SER A 43 5.73 -11.46 -0.95
N VAL A 44 4.50 -11.82 -0.57
CA VAL A 44 3.66 -11.06 0.36
C VAL A 44 3.46 -11.93 1.60
N ASP A 45 3.72 -11.37 2.76
CA ASP A 45 3.49 -12.04 4.04
C ASP A 45 2.61 -11.22 4.97
N MET A 46 2.13 -11.86 6.02
CA MET A 46 1.31 -11.24 7.06
C MET A 46 1.78 -11.69 8.43
N VAL A 47 1.74 -10.79 9.39
CA VAL A 47 1.95 -11.09 10.80
C VAL A 47 0.75 -10.62 11.62
N ASP A 48 0.49 -11.32 12.72
CA ASP A 48 -0.53 -10.93 13.70
C ASP A 48 -0.06 -9.75 14.58
N GLY A 49 -0.93 -9.29 15.48
CA GLY A 49 -0.61 -8.21 16.42
C GLY A 49 0.57 -8.49 17.38
N ARG A 50 1.00 -9.75 17.49
CA ARG A 50 2.17 -10.18 18.26
C ARG A 50 3.41 -10.41 17.39
N GLY A 51 3.32 -10.13 16.09
CA GLY A 51 4.41 -10.32 15.14
C GLY A 51 4.61 -11.77 14.68
N ARG A 52 3.68 -12.69 14.97
CA ARG A 52 3.77 -14.10 14.56
C ARG A 52 3.26 -14.24 13.11
N PRO A 53 3.90 -15.11 12.28
CA PRO A 53 3.44 -15.35 10.91
C PRO A 53 1.99 -15.83 10.85
N VAL A 54 1.23 -15.29 9.90
CA VAL A 54 -0.13 -15.72 9.55
C VAL A 54 -0.07 -16.41 8.21
N HIS A 55 -0.52 -17.68 8.15
CA HIS A 55 -0.51 -18.50 6.94
C HIS A 55 -1.88 -18.70 6.32
N ASP A 56 -2.94 -18.33 7.03
CA ASP A 56 -4.30 -18.38 6.54
C ASP A 56 -4.48 -17.37 5.40
N ARG A 57 -4.71 -17.86 4.19
CA ARG A 57 -4.89 -17.04 2.99
C ARG A 57 -6.15 -16.16 3.03
N GLU A 58 -7.15 -16.53 3.85
CA GLU A 58 -8.37 -15.76 4.06
C GLU A 58 -8.19 -14.66 5.13
N ALA A 59 -7.05 -14.67 5.84
CA ALA A 59 -6.74 -13.63 6.82
C ALA A 59 -6.67 -12.24 6.16
N ARG A 60 -7.15 -11.24 6.89
CA ARG A 60 -7.32 -9.87 6.37
C ARG A 60 -6.65 -8.84 7.27
N THR A 61 -6.36 -7.69 6.66
CA THR A 61 -6.12 -6.43 7.35
C THR A 61 -7.37 -5.56 7.31
N GLY A 62 -7.41 -4.49 8.10
CA GLY A 62 -8.51 -3.53 8.11
C GLY A 62 -8.71 -2.90 9.48
N PRO A 63 -9.57 -1.88 9.58
CA PRO A 63 -9.90 -1.22 10.83
C PRO A 63 -10.31 -2.22 11.92
N GLY A 64 -9.72 -2.09 13.11
CA GLY A 64 -9.99 -2.99 14.23
C GLY A 64 -9.29 -4.35 14.18
N LEU A 65 -8.58 -4.68 13.09
CA LEU A 65 -7.76 -5.87 12.98
C LEU A 65 -6.30 -5.56 13.33
N LEU A 66 -5.61 -6.52 13.95
CA LEU A 66 -4.21 -6.35 14.38
C LEU A 66 -3.21 -6.95 13.39
N ASN A 67 -3.69 -7.57 12.32
CA ASN A 67 -2.84 -8.14 11.28
C ASN A 67 -2.14 -7.03 10.48
N ARG A 68 -0.87 -7.27 10.14
CA ARG A 68 -0.05 -6.37 9.33
C ARG A 68 0.51 -7.12 8.13
N MET A 69 0.24 -6.63 6.93
CA MET A 69 0.73 -7.19 5.69
C MET A 69 1.99 -6.47 5.24
N ARG A 70 2.90 -7.21 4.58
CA ARG A 70 4.19 -6.68 4.14
C ARG A 70 4.53 -7.22 2.76
N LEU A 71 5.16 -6.37 1.95
CA LEU A 71 5.79 -6.77 0.69
C LEU A 71 7.26 -7.08 0.96
N ASN A 72 7.74 -8.22 0.50
CA ASN A 72 9.18 -8.53 0.50
C ASN A 72 9.71 -8.23 -0.91
N LEU A 73 10.60 -7.25 -0.99
CA LEU A 73 11.15 -6.73 -2.24
C LEU A 73 12.57 -7.24 -2.46
N ASP A 74 12.89 -7.51 -3.72
CA ASP A 74 14.26 -7.68 -4.21
C ASP A 74 14.63 -6.47 -5.08
N VAL A 75 15.49 -5.59 -4.58
CA VAL A 75 15.87 -4.33 -5.23
C VAL A 75 16.77 -4.63 -6.40
N GLN A 76 16.32 -4.26 -7.58
CA GLN A 76 17.07 -4.39 -8.83
C GLN A 76 17.90 -3.15 -9.14
N GLU A 77 17.35 -1.95 -8.85
CA GLU A 77 17.99 -0.68 -9.12
C GLU A 77 17.61 0.35 -8.06
N VAL A 78 18.55 1.18 -7.67
CA VAL A 78 18.32 2.32 -6.79
C VAL A 78 18.30 3.59 -7.64
N LEU A 79 17.13 4.26 -7.71
CA LEU A 79 16.98 5.50 -8.47
C LEU A 79 17.35 6.71 -7.61
N SER A 80 17.04 6.66 -6.32
CA SER A 80 17.41 7.68 -5.33
C SER A 80 17.43 7.05 -3.94
N ALA A 81 18.42 7.40 -3.13
CA ALA A 81 18.49 6.99 -1.73
C ALA A 81 19.12 8.11 -0.89
N GLY A 82 18.51 8.42 0.24
CA GLY A 82 19.06 9.37 1.21
C GLY A 82 20.29 8.83 1.93
N LYS A 83 20.42 7.51 2.00
CA LYS A 83 21.59 6.77 2.51
C LYS A 83 21.72 5.45 1.77
N GLU A 84 22.90 4.84 1.82
CA GLU A 84 23.11 3.52 1.24
C GLU A 84 22.15 2.49 1.84
N LEU A 85 21.56 1.67 0.97
CA LEU A 85 20.68 0.60 1.41
C LEU A 85 21.50 -0.52 2.06
N PRO A 86 21.15 -0.95 3.27
CA PRO A 86 21.90 -2.01 3.97
C PRO A 86 21.75 -3.37 3.31
N SER A 87 20.73 -3.55 2.47
CA SER A 87 20.42 -4.79 1.75
C SER A 87 19.62 -4.49 0.50
N ARG A 88 19.76 -5.38 -0.51
CA ARG A 88 18.87 -5.39 -1.66
C ARG A 88 17.48 -5.99 -1.32
N LYS A 89 17.35 -6.65 -0.19
CA LYS A 89 16.08 -7.19 0.27
C LYS A 89 15.45 -6.22 1.25
N LEU A 90 14.31 -5.66 0.87
CA LEU A 90 13.55 -4.73 1.70
C LEU A 90 12.22 -5.37 2.10
N ARG A 91 11.73 -4.98 3.26
CA ARG A 91 10.40 -5.34 3.74
C ARG A 91 9.58 -4.08 3.92
N VAL A 92 8.52 -3.95 3.13
CA VAL A 92 7.67 -2.76 3.08
C VAL A 92 6.35 -3.07 3.76
N PRO A 93 6.03 -2.44 4.91
CA PRO A 93 4.74 -2.60 5.55
C PRO A 93 3.65 -1.92 4.72
N LEU A 94 2.51 -2.59 4.55
CA LEU A 94 1.34 -1.98 3.93
C LEU A 94 0.47 -1.28 4.98
N TRP A 95 -0.29 -0.29 4.54
CA TRP A 95 -1.21 0.41 5.42
C TRP A 95 -2.34 -0.51 5.90
N SER A 96 -2.39 -0.76 7.21
CA SER A 96 -3.29 -1.74 7.82
C SER A 96 -4.76 -1.34 7.84
N MET A 97 -5.07 -0.08 7.51
CA MET A 97 -6.47 0.41 7.47
C MET A 97 -7.25 -0.04 6.24
N TRP A 98 -6.57 -0.58 5.21
CA TRP A 98 -7.25 -1.14 4.06
C TRP A 98 -7.55 -2.62 4.25
N HIS A 99 -8.68 -3.06 3.64
CA HIS A 99 -9.10 -4.44 3.66
C HIS A 99 -8.36 -5.25 2.58
N TYR A 100 -7.21 -5.82 2.96
CA TYR A 100 -6.47 -6.75 2.11
C TYR A 100 -6.70 -8.19 2.58
N SER A 101 -6.92 -9.11 1.65
CA SER A 101 -6.85 -10.55 1.87
C SER A 101 -5.44 -11.04 1.54
N LEU A 102 -4.84 -11.86 2.40
CA LEU A 102 -3.48 -12.36 2.20
C LEU A 102 -3.35 -13.13 0.88
N GLY A 103 -4.29 -14.05 0.62
CA GLY A 103 -4.25 -14.87 -0.60
C GLY A 103 -4.36 -14.05 -1.87
N THR A 104 -5.29 -13.09 -1.93
CA THR A 104 -5.45 -12.20 -3.08
C THR A 104 -4.18 -11.40 -3.34
N MET A 105 -3.61 -10.81 -2.29
CA MET A 105 -2.38 -10.01 -2.43
C MET A 105 -1.17 -10.86 -2.85
N GLN A 106 -1.09 -12.12 -2.39
CA GLN A 106 -0.06 -13.06 -2.85
C GLN A 106 -0.20 -13.39 -4.33
N ASP A 107 -1.41 -13.67 -4.78
CA ASP A 107 -1.69 -14.04 -6.18
C ASP A 107 -1.47 -12.84 -7.13
N ASP A 108 -1.88 -11.65 -6.74
CA ASP A 108 -1.85 -10.46 -7.60
C ASP A 108 -0.46 -9.80 -7.66
N LEU A 109 0.30 -9.85 -6.57
CA LEU A 109 1.53 -9.04 -6.45
C LEU A 109 2.82 -9.83 -6.52
N THR A 110 2.83 -11.12 -6.18
CA THR A 110 4.08 -11.90 -6.24
C THR A 110 4.61 -11.98 -7.66
N GLY A 111 5.87 -11.59 -7.84
CA GLY A 111 6.52 -11.56 -9.15
C GLY A 111 6.42 -10.22 -9.88
N VAL A 112 5.55 -9.31 -9.44
CA VAL A 112 5.43 -7.98 -10.05
C VAL A 112 6.69 -7.16 -9.79
N THR A 113 7.17 -6.48 -10.84
CA THR A 113 8.26 -5.50 -10.76
C THR A 113 7.68 -4.10 -10.93
N GLY A 114 8.13 -3.17 -10.12
CA GLY A 114 7.67 -1.79 -10.16
C GLY A 114 8.66 -0.82 -9.51
N ILE A 115 8.28 0.44 -9.48
CA ILE A 115 9.02 1.51 -8.78
C ILE A 115 8.35 1.71 -7.44
N PHE A 116 9.15 1.74 -6.36
CA PHE A 116 8.65 1.91 -5.00
C PHE A 116 9.20 3.20 -4.41
N LEU A 117 8.28 4.06 -3.92
CA LEU A 117 8.58 5.32 -3.25
C LEU A 117 8.41 5.12 -1.75
N LEU A 118 9.54 5.08 -1.03
CA LEU A 118 9.60 4.66 0.36
C LEU A 118 10.18 5.78 1.23
N LYS A 119 9.83 5.76 2.52
CA LYS A 119 10.25 6.77 3.50
C LYS A 119 10.80 6.11 4.77
N GLY A 120 11.77 6.77 5.36
CA GLY A 120 12.34 6.39 6.65
C GLY A 120 13.18 5.12 6.62
N ASP A 121 13.70 4.76 7.78
CA ASP A 121 14.59 3.61 7.97
C ASP A 121 13.85 2.27 7.97
N THR A 122 12.53 2.31 8.14
CA THR A 122 11.64 1.15 8.11
C THR A 122 11.01 0.92 6.73
N TYR A 123 11.40 1.73 5.73
CA TYR A 123 10.95 1.62 4.34
C TYR A 123 9.43 1.64 4.20
N GLU A 124 8.76 2.52 4.93
CA GLU A 124 7.32 2.68 4.82
C GLU A 124 6.93 3.30 3.48
N PRO A 125 5.77 2.98 2.91
CA PRO A 125 5.22 3.72 1.79
C PRO A 125 5.22 5.22 2.06
N VAL A 126 5.74 6.02 1.13
CA VAL A 126 5.71 7.50 1.26
C VAL A 126 4.29 8.02 1.41
N TYR A 127 3.33 7.29 0.85
CA TYR A 127 1.90 7.52 0.95
C TYR A 127 1.15 6.20 0.80
N PRO A 128 0.01 6.00 1.49
CA PRO A 128 -0.71 4.73 1.44
C PRO A 128 -1.10 4.28 0.02
N ALA A 129 -1.48 5.24 -0.84
CA ALA A 129 -1.87 4.99 -2.22
C ALA A 129 -0.81 5.49 -3.21
N GLY A 130 -0.53 4.70 -4.25
CA GLY A 130 0.33 5.14 -5.35
C GLY A 130 1.83 5.15 -5.06
N PHE A 131 2.29 4.61 -3.93
CA PHE A 131 3.71 4.45 -3.63
C PHE A 131 4.40 3.42 -4.52
N GLN A 132 3.64 2.48 -5.07
CA GLN A 132 4.07 1.54 -6.10
C GLN A 132 3.64 2.08 -7.47
N ARG A 133 4.61 2.27 -8.37
CA ARG A 133 4.38 2.80 -9.72
C ARG A 133 4.78 1.79 -10.77
N PRO A 134 4.12 1.77 -11.93
CA PRO A 134 4.53 0.91 -13.04
C PRO A 134 5.89 1.35 -13.61
N LEU A 135 6.63 0.41 -14.22
CA LEU A 135 7.96 0.69 -14.78
C LEU A 135 7.94 1.72 -15.91
N GLU A 136 6.83 1.85 -16.61
CA GLU A 136 6.61 2.81 -17.70
C GLU A 136 6.77 4.26 -17.21
N GLU A 137 6.54 4.52 -15.92
CA GLU A 137 6.72 5.84 -15.31
C GLU A 137 8.17 6.14 -14.91
N LYS A 138 9.12 5.22 -15.14
CA LYS A 138 10.52 5.39 -14.70
C LYS A 138 11.15 6.67 -15.22
N ILE A 139 10.95 7.00 -16.49
CA ILE A 139 11.51 8.23 -17.10
C ILE A 139 11.01 9.47 -16.35
N GLU A 140 9.72 9.52 -16.07
CA GLU A 140 9.12 10.64 -15.35
C GLU A 140 9.61 10.72 -13.89
N VAL A 141 9.69 9.59 -13.20
CA VAL A 141 10.22 9.51 -11.84
C VAL A 141 11.66 10.02 -11.79
N VAL A 142 12.53 9.58 -12.71
CA VAL A 142 13.93 10.04 -12.78
C VAL A 142 14.01 11.53 -13.07
N ARG A 143 13.18 12.06 -13.97
CA ARG A 143 13.07 13.49 -14.25
C ARG A 143 12.71 14.27 -12.98
N LEU A 144 11.73 13.81 -12.23
CA LEU A 144 11.28 14.45 -10.97
C LEU A 144 12.35 14.37 -9.87
N ILE A 145 13.13 13.29 -9.80
CA ILE A 145 14.28 13.18 -8.89
C ILE A 145 15.31 14.27 -9.20
N GLY A 146 15.63 14.47 -10.48
CA GLY A 146 16.58 15.49 -10.92
C GLY A 146 16.11 16.94 -10.70
N ALA A 147 14.79 17.15 -10.55
CA ALA A 147 14.19 18.46 -10.29
C ALA A 147 14.02 18.76 -8.79
N ARG A 148 14.46 17.89 -7.89
CA ARG A 148 14.44 18.16 -6.44
C ARG A 148 15.34 19.36 -6.11
N PRO A 149 14.91 20.28 -5.20
CA PRO A 149 15.73 21.40 -4.75
C PRO A 149 16.95 20.96 -3.96
#